data_7c972464c379d2e07a8f4882c59fea53
#
_entry.id   7c972464c379d2e07a8f4882c59fea53
#
_cell.length_a   1.000
_cell.length_b   1.000
_cell.length_c   1.000
_cell.angle_alpha   90.00
_cell.angle_beta   90.00
_cell.angle_gamma   90.00
#
_symmetry.space_group_name_H-M   'P 1'
#
loop_
_entity.id
_entity.type
_entity.pdbx_description
1 polymer ?
#
loop_
_entity_poly.entity_id
_entity_poly.type
_entity_poly.pdbx_seq_one_letter_code
_entity_poly.pdbx_strand_id
1 'polypeptide(L)'
;YLGPKLMEDIFSSKKLEIDFITGSDPSEYEKYVEQDLSDYAFIITSKSFSTIETLTSYDAITKGKLLDQTYAVTSVVKKAETFGISSNNIAEIDIGTGGRFSIWSAVNLGLFIRLGRDGFKDFLKGGKAIDDLSSSDIENNPALSLAIQDLIMNNLLQMDSTLILNYDYKLRNFPSYIQQLEMESLGKSVDRDTGESLPYETGSIVWGGNGPRSQHSFFQHLFQGTKEANTYFIVSKTDNLNFKQFKGQTASLMSGNDEEPDLHKK
;
A
#
# COMPACT_ATOMS: atom_id res chain seq x y z
N TYR A 1 -4.03 -2.46 6.49
CA TYR A 1 -4.76 -3.27 5.46
C TYR A 1 -4.30 -2.97 4.03
N LEU A 2 -3.71 -1.80 3.77
CA LEU A 2 -3.35 -1.35 2.40
C LEU A 2 -2.43 -2.34 1.67
N GLY A 3 -1.43 -2.91 2.33
CA GLY A 3 -0.57 -3.93 1.75
C GLY A 3 -1.32 -5.20 1.33
N PRO A 4 -2.01 -5.90 2.24
CA PRO A 4 -2.84 -7.04 1.89
C PRO A 4 -3.89 -6.75 0.82
N LYS A 5 -4.53 -5.57 0.84
CA LYS A 5 -5.50 -5.15 -0.18
C LYS A 5 -4.86 -5.01 -1.56
N LEU A 6 -3.67 -4.43 -1.63
CA LEU A 6 -2.89 -4.33 -2.87
C LEU A 6 -2.55 -5.73 -3.41
N MET A 7 -2.15 -6.65 -2.54
CA MET A 7 -1.83 -8.02 -2.95
C MET A 7 -3.06 -8.76 -3.48
N GLU A 8 -4.22 -8.53 -2.86
CA GLU A 8 -5.48 -9.06 -3.37
C GLU A 8 -5.80 -8.57 -4.78
N ASP A 9 -5.61 -7.29 -5.04
CA ASP A 9 -5.82 -6.72 -6.38
C ASP A 9 -4.90 -7.33 -7.45
N ILE A 10 -3.63 -7.58 -7.08
CA ILE A 10 -2.63 -8.14 -7.99
C ILE A 10 -2.90 -9.61 -8.28
N PHE A 11 -3.22 -10.39 -7.25
CA PHE A 11 -3.31 -11.85 -7.31
C PHE A 11 -4.75 -12.37 -7.22
N SER A 12 -5.76 -11.53 -7.42
CA SER A 12 -7.18 -11.91 -7.33
C SER A 12 -7.52 -13.15 -8.17
N SER A 13 -8.41 -13.99 -7.66
CA SER A 13 -8.87 -15.21 -8.33
C SER A 13 -10.36 -15.42 -8.05
N LYS A 14 -11.05 -16.04 -8.99
CA LYS A 14 -12.49 -16.39 -8.84
C LYS A 14 -12.75 -17.55 -7.87
N LYS A 15 -11.69 -18.26 -7.42
CA LYS A 15 -11.84 -19.43 -6.55
C LYS A 15 -11.93 -19.09 -5.06
N LEU A 16 -11.38 -17.93 -4.70
CA LEU A 16 -11.37 -17.43 -3.34
C LEU A 16 -11.62 -15.93 -3.39
N GLU A 17 -12.61 -15.47 -2.70
CA GLU A 17 -12.91 -14.05 -2.51
C GLU A 17 -12.40 -13.61 -1.13
N ILE A 18 -11.74 -12.46 -1.07
CA ILE A 18 -11.22 -11.90 0.17
C ILE A 18 -11.72 -10.47 0.27
N ASP A 19 -12.56 -10.23 1.26
CA ASP A 19 -13.06 -8.91 1.60
C ASP A 19 -12.29 -8.33 2.79
N PHE A 20 -12.13 -7.01 2.80
CA PHE A 20 -11.45 -6.27 3.85
C PHE A 20 -12.43 -5.35 4.54
N ILE A 21 -12.56 -5.52 5.85
CA ILE A 21 -13.30 -4.63 6.73
C ILE A 21 -12.27 -3.92 7.59
N THR A 22 -12.20 -2.60 7.49
CA THR A 22 -11.07 -1.82 7.99
C THR A 22 -11.46 -0.72 8.96
N GLY A 23 -12.75 -0.41 9.02
CA GLY A 23 -13.33 0.59 9.89
C GLY A 23 -14.43 0.04 10.78
N SER A 24 -14.98 0.93 11.59
CA SER A 24 -16.12 0.66 12.44
C SER A 24 -17.45 1.19 11.87
N ASP A 25 -17.40 1.76 10.65
CA ASP A 25 -18.62 2.23 9.99
C ASP A 25 -19.51 1.03 9.59
N PRO A 26 -20.76 0.95 10.05
CA PRO A 26 -21.66 -0.15 9.72
C PRO A 26 -21.80 -0.40 8.22
N SER A 27 -21.72 0.61 7.37
CA SER A 27 -21.83 0.47 5.91
C SER A 27 -20.75 -0.42 5.29
N GLU A 28 -19.60 -0.61 5.96
CA GLU A 28 -18.56 -1.53 5.49
C GLU A 28 -18.95 -3.00 5.69
N TYR A 29 -19.76 -3.32 6.72
CA TYR A 29 -19.99 -4.69 7.13
C TYR A 29 -21.46 -5.10 7.28
N GLU A 30 -22.43 -4.16 7.19
CA GLU A 30 -23.84 -4.46 7.36
C GLU A 30 -24.34 -5.58 6.44
N LYS A 31 -23.77 -5.68 5.22
CA LYS A 31 -24.11 -6.74 4.26
C LYS A 31 -23.84 -8.16 4.79
N TYR A 32 -22.97 -8.31 5.80
CA TYR A 32 -22.63 -9.60 6.39
C TYR A 32 -23.47 -9.96 7.63
N VAL A 33 -24.09 -8.97 8.28
CA VAL A 33 -24.75 -9.15 9.60
C VAL A 33 -25.93 -10.12 9.53
N GLU A 34 -26.59 -10.21 8.38
CA GLU A 34 -27.78 -11.06 8.17
C GLU A 34 -27.53 -12.22 7.19
N GLN A 35 -26.29 -12.40 6.73
CA GLN A 35 -25.94 -13.49 5.82
C GLN A 35 -25.69 -14.81 6.57
N ASP A 36 -25.86 -15.93 5.86
CA ASP A 36 -25.28 -17.20 6.29
C ASP A 36 -23.77 -17.15 6.09
N LEU A 37 -23.05 -17.24 7.19
CA LEU A 37 -21.61 -17.13 7.26
C LEU A 37 -20.90 -18.49 7.40
N SER A 38 -21.62 -19.61 7.17
CA SER A 38 -21.09 -20.98 7.33
C SER A 38 -19.90 -21.27 6.42
N ASP A 39 -19.84 -20.64 5.25
CA ASP A 39 -18.76 -20.80 4.26
C ASP A 39 -17.66 -19.73 4.38
N TYR A 40 -17.73 -18.89 5.40
CA TYR A 40 -16.73 -17.82 5.62
C TYR A 40 -15.68 -18.23 6.64
N ALA A 41 -14.46 -17.78 6.43
CA ALA A 41 -13.41 -17.76 7.44
C ALA A 41 -13.06 -16.31 7.77
N PHE A 42 -12.82 -16.02 9.03
CA PHE A 42 -12.50 -14.68 9.52
C PHE A 42 -11.03 -14.60 9.90
N ILE A 43 -10.35 -13.54 9.50
CA ILE A 43 -8.95 -13.29 9.90
C ILE A 43 -8.90 -11.95 10.62
N ILE A 44 -8.79 -11.99 11.94
CA ILE A 44 -8.58 -10.79 12.76
C ILE A 44 -7.10 -10.43 12.72
N THR A 45 -6.77 -9.34 12.02
CA THR A 45 -5.40 -8.86 11.92
C THR A 45 -5.22 -7.61 12.76
N SER A 46 -4.60 -7.76 13.92
CA SER A 46 -4.32 -6.64 14.83
C SER A 46 -3.04 -6.92 15.62
N LYS A 47 -2.01 -6.11 15.43
CA LYS A 47 -0.72 -6.30 16.09
C LYS A 47 -0.85 -6.39 17.62
N SER A 48 -1.59 -5.49 18.24
CA SER A 48 -1.82 -5.44 19.70
C SER A 48 -3.01 -6.29 20.17
N PHE A 49 -3.80 -6.82 19.25
CA PHE A 49 -5.09 -7.46 19.49
C PHE A 49 -6.00 -6.61 20.40
N SER A 50 -6.05 -5.30 20.12
CA SER A 50 -6.84 -4.31 20.87
C SER A 50 -7.33 -3.15 19.98
N THR A 51 -7.26 -3.31 18.65
CA THR A 51 -7.78 -2.32 17.70
C THR A 51 -9.29 -2.33 17.78
N ILE A 52 -9.87 -1.26 18.31
CA ILE A 52 -11.30 -1.17 18.62
C ILE A 52 -12.15 -1.37 17.37
N GLU A 53 -11.79 -0.71 16.28
CA GLU A 53 -12.49 -0.79 14.99
C GLU A 53 -12.59 -2.24 14.50
N THR A 54 -11.46 -2.96 14.53
CA THR A 54 -11.39 -4.35 14.09
C THR A 54 -12.25 -5.29 14.94
N LEU A 55 -12.18 -5.14 16.26
CA LEU A 55 -12.94 -6.01 17.17
C LEU A 55 -14.42 -5.68 17.16
N THR A 56 -14.79 -4.41 17.03
CA THR A 56 -16.19 -3.98 16.96
C THR A 56 -16.87 -4.50 15.69
N SER A 57 -16.24 -4.35 14.53
CA SER A 57 -16.80 -4.86 13.28
C SER A 57 -16.88 -6.39 13.25
N TYR A 58 -15.89 -7.08 13.81
CA TYR A 58 -15.92 -8.54 13.95
C TYR A 58 -17.10 -8.99 14.83
N ASP A 59 -17.30 -8.38 16.02
CA ASP A 59 -18.38 -8.71 16.93
C ASP A 59 -19.75 -8.42 16.32
N ALA A 60 -19.89 -7.28 15.64
CA ALA A 60 -21.14 -6.93 14.95
C ALA A 60 -21.54 -7.95 13.88
N ILE A 61 -20.58 -8.49 13.13
CA ILE A 61 -20.83 -9.51 12.10
C ILE A 61 -21.13 -10.87 12.72
N THR A 62 -20.27 -11.33 13.64
CA THR A 62 -20.28 -12.73 14.11
C THR A 62 -21.13 -12.92 15.36
N LYS A 63 -21.42 -11.84 16.11
CA LYS A 63 -22.09 -11.86 17.42
C LYS A 63 -21.43 -12.86 18.40
N GLY A 64 -20.10 -12.99 18.29
CA GLY A 64 -19.29 -13.90 19.11
C GLY A 64 -19.49 -15.38 18.84
N LYS A 65 -20.14 -15.79 17.73
CA LYS A 65 -20.57 -17.18 17.49
C LYS A 65 -19.67 -17.99 16.55
N LEU A 66 -18.69 -17.37 15.89
CA LEU A 66 -17.93 -17.99 14.80
C LEU A 66 -16.43 -18.17 15.14
N LEU A 67 -16.12 -18.39 16.42
CA LEU A 67 -14.73 -18.53 16.90
C LEU A 67 -13.98 -19.70 16.25
N ASP A 68 -14.66 -20.79 15.95
CA ASP A 68 -14.07 -21.97 15.29
C ASP A 68 -13.64 -21.69 13.84
N GLN A 69 -14.26 -20.70 13.18
CA GLN A 69 -13.95 -20.23 11.83
C GLN A 69 -13.03 -19.01 11.84
N THR A 70 -12.53 -18.61 13.02
CA THR A 70 -11.76 -17.39 13.20
C THR A 70 -10.29 -17.68 13.42
N TYR A 71 -9.48 -16.95 12.68
CA TYR A 71 -8.02 -16.94 12.76
C TYR A 71 -7.55 -15.57 13.25
N ALA A 72 -6.44 -15.52 13.94
CA ALA A 72 -5.82 -14.29 14.38
C ALA A 72 -4.41 -14.13 13.83
N VAL A 73 -4.05 -12.89 13.50
CA VAL A 73 -2.67 -12.50 13.20
C VAL A 73 -2.30 -11.36 14.15
N THR A 74 -1.41 -11.65 15.10
CA THR A 74 -1.10 -10.73 16.20
C THR A 74 0.29 -10.95 16.78
N SER A 75 0.86 -9.95 17.46
CA SER A 75 2.05 -10.11 18.31
C SER A 75 1.71 -10.40 19.78
N VAL A 76 0.42 -10.42 20.14
CA VAL A 76 -0.02 -10.66 21.52
C VAL A 76 -0.94 -11.88 21.58
N VAL A 77 -0.37 -13.04 21.35
CA VAL A 77 -1.06 -14.36 21.27
C VAL A 77 -2.04 -14.55 22.42
N LYS A 78 -1.61 -14.24 23.65
CA LYS A 78 -2.44 -14.45 24.86
C LYS A 78 -3.74 -13.67 24.85
N LYS A 79 -3.78 -12.51 24.21
CA LYS A 79 -5.06 -11.76 24.08
C LYS A 79 -6.01 -12.44 23.11
N ALA A 80 -5.52 -12.98 22.01
CA ALA A 80 -6.33 -13.72 21.06
C ALA A 80 -6.88 -15.01 21.68
N GLU A 81 -6.07 -15.73 22.47
CA GLU A 81 -6.52 -16.90 23.24
C GLU A 81 -7.59 -16.52 24.27
N THR A 82 -7.39 -15.42 25.01
CA THR A 82 -8.38 -14.92 26.00
C THR A 82 -9.67 -14.49 25.31
N PHE A 83 -9.60 -14.01 24.07
CA PHE A 83 -10.77 -13.68 23.25
C PHE A 83 -11.56 -14.94 22.83
N GLY A 84 -10.94 -16.12 22.89
CA GLY A 84 -11.57 -17.40 22.59
C GLY A 84 -11.07 -18.06 21.28
N ILE A 85 -10.05 -17.51 20.63
CA ILE A 85 -9.48 -18.11 19.42
C ILE A 85 -8.53 -19.24 19.82
N SER A 86 -8.67 -20.42 19.18
CA SER A 86 -7.78 -21.54 19.39
C SER A 86 -6.33 -21.18 19.05
N SER A 87 -5.37 -21.61 19.88
CA SER A 87 -3.94 -21.40 19.63
C SER A 87 -3.47 -21.93 18.28
N ASN A 88 -4.11 -22.98 17.75
CA ASN A 88 -3.83 -23.48 16.40
C ASN A 88 -4.27 -22.54 15.27
N ASN A 89 -5.15 -21.59 15.56
CA ASN A 89 -5.67 -20.61 14.62
C ASN A 89 -4.98 -19.24 14.78
N ILE A 90 -3.89 -19.15 15.53
CA ILE A 90 -3.18 -17.89 15.76
C ILE A 90 -1.83 -17.93 15.05
N ALA A 91 -1.64 -16.99 14.13
CA ALA A 91 -0.35 -16.72 13.51
C ALA A 91 0.33 -15.55 14.26
N GLU A 92 1.40 -15.86 14.96
CA GLU A 92 2.19 -14.84 15.66
C GLU A 92 3.04 -14.05 14.69
N ILE A 93 3.12 -12.74 14.89
CA ILE A 93 4.03 -11.83 14.20
C ILE A 93 4.99 -11.19 15.20
N ASP A 94 6.23 -10.95 14.76
CA ASP A 94 7.22 -10.30 15.58
C ASP A 94 6.75 -8.89 16.01
N ILE A 95 6.99 -8.53 17.26
CA ILE A 95 6.59 -7.25 17.82
C ILE A 95 7.33 -6.06 17.15
N GLY A 96 8.50 -6.29 16.57
CA GLY A 96 9.24 -5.33 15.75
C GLY A 96 8.64 -5.07 14.38
N THR A 97 7.72 -5.94 13.91
CA THR A 97 7.09 -5.76 12.59
C THR A 97 6.22 -4.51 12.58
N GLY A 98 6.63 -3.50 11.83
CA GLY A 98 5.83 -2.29 11.60
C GLY A 98 4.61 -2.58 10.71
N GLY A 99 3.45 -1.98 11.03
CA GLY A 99 2.20 -2.24 10.31
C GLY A 99 2.32 -2.04 8.79
N ARG A 100 2.87 -0.91 8.35
CA ARG A 100 3.07 -0.57 6.92
C ARG A 100 4.08 -1.46 6.19
N PHE A 101 5.01 -2.09 6.92
CA PHE A 101 5.99 -3.05 6.38
C PHE A 101 5.51 -4.50 6.48
N SER A 102 4.35 -4.77 7.04
CA SER A 102 3.88 -6.10 7.41
C SER A 102 3.46 -6.99 6.23
N ILE A 103 3.45 -6.45 5.01
CA ILE A 103 3.13 -7.18 3.78
C ILE A 103 3.98 -8.47 3.61
N TRP A 104 5.18 -8.51 4.18
CA TRP A 104 6.12 -9.62 4.14
C TRP A 104 5.91 -10.66 5.25
N SER A 105 4.94 -10.45 6.13
CA SER A 105 4.66 -11.28 7.32
C SER A 105 3.34 -12.03 7.19
N ALA A 106 2.96 -12.74 8.27
CA ALA A 106 1.66 -13.41 8.39
C ALA A 106 0.45 -12.46 8.27
N VAL A 107 0.63 -11.14 8.36
CA VAL A 107 -0.43 -10.15 8.04
C VAL A 107 -0.98 -10.36 6.63
N ASN A 108 -0.17 -10.92 5.74
CA ASN A 108 -0.57 -11.26 4.37
C ASN A 108 -1.05 -12.73 4.24
N LEU A 109 -1.68 -13.27 5.29
CA LEU A 109 -2.20 -14.65 5.31
C LEU A 109 -3.16 -14.92 4.14
N GLY A 110 -3.99 -13.94 3.75
CA GLY A 110 -4.85 -14.07 2.58
C GLY A 110 -4.09 -14.38 1.30
N LEU A 111 -2.97 -13.71 1.06
CA LEU A 111 -2.09 -13.99 -0.08
C LEU A 111 -1.47 -15.39 0.03
N PHE A 112 -1.04 -15.80 1.23
CA PHE A 112 -0.52 -17.14 1.45
C PHE A 112 -1.54 -18.23 1.10
N ILE A 113 -2.79 -18.06 1.54
CA ILE A 113 -3.88 -19.00 1.23
C ILE A 113 -4.13 -19.05 -0.29
N ARG A 114 -4.08 -17.91 -0.95
CA ARG A 114 -4.32 -17.78 -2.39
C ARG A 114 -3.21 -18.41 -3.25
N LEU A 115 -1.97 -18.15 -2.94
CA LEU A 115 -0.81 -18.58 -3.72
C LEU A 115 -0.28 -19.95 -3.32
N GLY A 116 -0.65 -20.43 -2.12
CA GLY A 116 -0.03 -21.58 -1.50
C GLY A 116 1.41 -21.29 -1.08
N ARG A 117 2.04 -22.30 -0.50
CA ARG A 117 3.38 -22.20 0.09
C ARG A 117 4.45 -21.76 -0.90
N ASP A 118 4.45 -22.31 -2.10
CA ASP A 118 5.51 -22.07 -3.08
C ASP A 118 5.36 -20.69 -3.73
N GLY A 119 4.13 -20.30 -4.10
CA GLY A 119 3.86 -18.98 -4.62
C GLY A 119 4.14 -17.85 -3.60
N PHE A 120 3.84 -18.08 -2.32
CA PHE A 120 4.20 -17.12 -1.28
C PHE A 120 5.71 -17.02 -1.06
N LYS A 121 6.45 -18.15 -1.15
CA LYS A 121 7.92 -18.11 -1.14
C LYS A 121 8.50 -17.31 -2.31
N ASP A 122 7.92 -17.44 -3.49
CA ASP A 122 8.37 -16.67 -4.66
C ASP A 122 8.09 -15.17 -4.48
N PHE A 123 6.97 -14.81 -3.87
CA PHE A 123 6.72 -13.42 -3.47
C PHE A 123 7.81 -12.89 -2.50
N LEU A 124 8.15 -13.66 -1.47
CA LEU A 124 9.22 -13.27 -0.52
C LEU A 124 10.60 -13.17 -1.18
N LYS A 125 10.90 -14.00 -2.19
CA LYS A 125 12.16 -13.90 -2.95
C LYS A 125 12.29 -12.57 -3.68
N GLY A 126 11.17 -11.97 -4.13
CA GLY A 126 11.18 -10.65 -4.76
C GLY A 126 11.68 -9.56 -3.79
N GLY A 127 11.19 -9.54 -2.55
CA GLY A 127 11.70 -8.65 -1.51
C GLY A 127 13.17 -8.91 -1.20
N LYS A 128 13.53 -10.19 -0.99
CA LYS A 128 14.92 -10.59 -0.72
C LYS A 128 15.90 -10.14 -1.82
N ALA A 129 15.49 -10.16 -3.08
CA ALA A 129 16.36 -9.73 -4.18
C ALA A 129 16.76 -8.24 -4.05
N ILE A 130 15.87 -7.40 -3.52
CA ILE A 130 16.20 -5.99 -3.24
C ILE A 130 17.03 -5.86 -1.95
N ASP A 131 16.73 -6.67 -0.92
CA ASP A 131 17.55 -6.70 0.30
C ASP A 131 19.01 -7.07 -0.02
N ASP A 132 19.23 -8.03 -0.91
CA ASP A 132 20.58 -8.43 -1.33
C ASP A 132 21.33 -7.29 -2.07
N LEU A 133 20.61 -6.41 -2.78
CA LEU A 133 21.18 -5.25 -3.45
C LEU A 133 21.39 -4.05 -2.50
N SER A 134 20.75 -4.04 -1.33
CA SER A 134 20.81 -2.90 -0.39
C SER A 134 22.21 -2.62 0.17
N SER A 135 23.09 -3.61 0.13
CA SER A 135 24.51 -3.49 0.53
C SER A 135 25.46 -3.16 -0.62
N SER A 136 24.94 -2.98 -1.83
CA SER A 136 25.73 -2.66 -3.02
C SER A 136 26.04 -1.17 -3.12
N ASP A 137 26.99 -0.82 -3.98
CA ASP A 137 27.26 0.58 -4.35
C ASP A 137 26.02 1.22 -4.98
N ILE A 138 25.95 2.54 -4.92
CA ILE A 138 24.78 3.34 -5.37
C ILE A 138 24.30 2.98 -6.77
N GLU A 139 25.21 2.68 -7.70
CA GLU A 139 24.91 2.33 -9.08
C GLU A 139 24.12 1.01 -9.21
N ASN A 140 24.28 0.12 -8.23
CA ASN A 140 23.65 -1.19 -8.18
C ASN A 140 22.57 -1.30 -7.10
N ASN A 141 22.30 -0.22 -6.38
CA ASN A 141 21.32 -0.16 -5.28
C ASN A 141 20.12 0.71 -5.68
N PRO A 142 19.05 0.12 -6.23
CA PRO A 142 17.90 0.88 -6.70
C PRO A 142 17.17 1.61 -5.56
N ALA A 143 17.16 1.05 -4.34
CA ALA A 143 16.53 1.70 -3.20
C ALA A 143 17.26 2.97 -2.79
N LEU A 144 18.60 2.92 -2.73
CA LEU A 144 19.44 4.09 -2.43
C LEU A 144 19.35 5.14 -3.54
N SER A 145 19.34 4.72 -4.80
CA SER A 145 19.19 5.63 -5.95
C SER A 145 17.87 6.40 -5.89
N LEU A 146 16.75 5.72 -5.60
CA LEU A 146 15.44 6.36 -5.43
C LEU A 146 15.42 7.30 -4.23
N ALA A 147 15.97 6.89 -3.09
CA ALA A 147 16.04 7.74 -1.89
C ALA A 147 16.84 9.03 -2.13
N ILE A 148 17.95 8.94 -2.86
CA ILE A 148 18.73 10.14 -3.23
C ILE A 148 17.96 11.03 -4.20
N GLN A 149 17.28 10.45 -5.17
CA GLN A 149 16.40 11.20 -6.06
C GLN A 149 15.34 11.95 -5.29
N ASP A 150 14.66 11.31 -4.35
CA ASP A 150 13.62 11.95 -3.53
C ASP A 150 14.19 13.07 -2.65
N LEU A 151 15.37 12.87 -2.07
CA LEU A 151 16.06 13.92 -1.32
C LEU A 151 16.39 15.14 -2.19
N ILE A 152 16.87 14.93 -3.41
CA ILE A 152 17.16 16.01 -4.37
C ILE A 152 15.88 16.74 -4.74
N MET A 153 14.83 16.01 -5.13
CA MET A 153 13.56 16.60 -5.54
C MET A 153 12.94 17.43 -4.41
N ASN A 154 12.87 16.87 -3.21
CA ASN A 154 12.24 17.50 -2.07
C ASN A 154 13.07 18.69 -1.49
N ASN A 155 14.39 18.49 -1.28
CA ASN A 155 15.19 19.48 -0.56
C ASN A 155 15.91 20.49 -1.45
N LEU A 156 16.33 20.11 -2.65
CA LEU A 156 17.05 21.01 -3.57
C LEU A 156 16.12 21.66 -4.58
N LEU A 157 15.19 20.91 -5.15
CA LEU A 157 14.25 21.39 -6.16
C LEU A 157 12.93 21.86 -5.57
N GLN A 158 12.73 21.74 -4.25
CA GLN A 158 11.55 22.21 -3.52
C GLN A 158 10.22 21.66 -4.08
N MET A 159 10.25 20.40 -4.52
CA MET A 159 9.05 19.70 -4.96
C MET A 159 8.37 19.05 -3.75
N ASP A 160 7.37 19.71 -3.18
CA ASP A 160 6.70 19.34 -1.94
C ASP A 160 5.83 18.07 -2.07
N SER A 161 5.65 17.55 -3.29
CA SER A 161 4.79 16.39 -3.52
C SER A 161 5.38 15.37 -4.48
N THR A 162 5.05 14.11 -4.22
CA THR A 162 5.39 12.96 -5.07
C THR A 162 4.11 12.37 -5.62
N LEU A 163 4.00 12.35 -6.94
CA LEU A 163 2.88 11.80 -7.68
C LEU A 163 3.22 10.40 -8.18
N ILE A 164 2.37 9.43 -7.88
CA ILE A 164 2.50 8.06 -8.36
C ILE A 164 1.37 7.74 -9.33
N LEU A 165 1.71 7.56 -10.59
CA LEU A 165 0.78 7.20 -11.67
C LEU A 165 1.03 5.77 -12.13
N ASN A 166 0.09 4.88 -11.90
CA ASN A 166 0.16 3.52 -12.40
C ASN A 166 -0.76 3.32 -13.61
N TYR A 167 -0.31 2.52 -14.57
CA TYR A 167 -1.04 2.18 -15.79
C TYR A 167 -1.46 0.71 -15.85
N ASP A 168 -1.33 -0.01 -14.72
CA ASP A 168 -1.87 -1.34 -14.55
C ASP A 168 -3.03 -1.30 -13.55
N TYR A 169 -4.20 -1.77 -13.96
CA TYR A 169 -5.39 -1.76 -13.09
C TYR A 169 -5.20 -2.61 -11.82
N LYS A 170 -4.39 -3.65 -11.89
CA LYS A 170 -4.05 -4.46 -10.71
C LYS A 170 -3.26 -3.69 -9.65
N LEU A 171 -2.58 -2.61 -10.06
CA LEU A 171 -1.83 -1.71 -9.17
C LEU A 171 -2.63 -0.47 -8.74
N ARG A 172 -3.97 -0.43 -8.97
CA ARG A 172 -4.79 0.76 -8.68
C ARG A 172 -4.69 1.24 -7.23
N ASN A 173 -4.45 0.35 -6.26
CA ASN A 173 -4.26 0.66 -4.85
C ASN A 173 -2.78 0.87 -4.45
N PHE A 174 -1.84 0.78 -5.39
CA PHE A 174 -0.42 1.00 -5.12
C PHE A 174 -0.12 2.41 -4.60
N PRO A 175 -0.68 3.50 -5.17
CA PRO A 175 -0.45 4.85 -4.64
C PRO A 175 -0.87 4.99 -3.17
N SER A 176 -2.02 4.43 -2.76
CA SER A 176 -2.47 4.45 -1.37
C SER A 176 -1.55 3.65 -0.43
N TYR A 177 -1.01 2.53 -0.90
CA TYR A 177 -0.04 1.76 -0.13
C TYR A 177 1.27 2.53 0.08
N ILE A 178 1.83 3.12 -0.99
CA ILE A 178 3.05 3.93 -0.91
C ILE A 178 2.81 5.20 -0.08
N GLN A 179 1.64 5.82 -0.18
CA GLN A 179 1.27 6.97 0.66
C GLN A 179 1.44 6.65 2.14
N GLN A 180 0.91 5.52 2.62
CA GLN A 180 1.12 5.10 4.01
C GLN A 180 2.58 4.77 4.28
N LEU A 181 3.22 4.01 3.38
CA LEU A 181 4.61 3.56 3.56
C LEU A 181 5.55 4.75 3.74
N GLU A 182 5.45 5.77 2.89
CA GLU A 182 6.30 6.95 2.87
C GLU A 182 5.90 7.96 3.97
N MET A 183 4.65 8.41 3.97
CA MET A 183 4.23 9.52 4.82
C MET A 183 4.22 9.13 6.31
N GLU A 184 3.85 7.90 6.64
CA GLU A 184 3.95 7.41 8.03
C GLU A 184 5.41 7.17 8.45
N SER A 185 6.29 6.79 7.52
CA SER A 185 7.72 6.57 7.82
C SER A 185 8.47 7.89 7.96
N LEU A 186 8.29 8.81 7.01
CA LEU A 186 9.07 10.04 6.87
C LEU A 186 8.40 11.26 7.50
N GLY A 187 7.11 11.21 7.83
CA GLY A 187 6.37 12.30 8.46
C GLY A 187 6.82 12.58 9.89
N LYS A 188 8.09 12.96 10.04
CA LYS A 188 8.75 13.25 11.33
C LYS A 188 9.59 14.51 11.20
N SER A 189 9.40 15.44 12.13
CA SER A 189 10.01 16.77 12.08
C SER A 189 11.14 16.99 13.10
N VAL A 190 11.40 15.97 13.92
CA VAL A 190 12.39 16.08 15.00
C VAL A 190 13.38 14.91 14.96
N ASP A 191 14.61 15.21 15.35
CA ASP A 191 15.62 14.20 15.62
C ASP A 191 15.21 13.33 16.82
N ARG A 192 15.33 12.02 16.68
CA ARG A 192 14.89 11.06 17.69
C ARG A 192 15.68 11.16 18.99
N ASP A 193 16.98 11.41 18.90
CA ASP A 193 17.88 11.32 20.03
C ASP A 193 17.99 12.66 20.76
N THR A 194 17.92 13.78 20.03
CA THR A 194 18.03 15.13 20.59
C THR A 194 16.69 15.80 20.84
N GLY A 195 15.64 15.42 20.11
CA GLY A 195 14.34 16.09 20.13
C GLY A 195 14.34 17.45 19.42
N GLU A 196 15.43 17.82 18.77
CA GLU A 196 15.53 19.07 18.02
C GLU A 196 14.87 18.98 16.65
N SER A 197 14.41 20.12 16.14
CA SER A 197 13.85 20.18 14.78
C SER A 197 14.91 19.85 13.75
N LEU A 198 14.52 19.05 12.75
CA LEU A 198 15.39 18.71 11.63
C LEU A 198 15.61 19.92 10.73
N PRO A 199 16.85 20.18 10.26
CA PRO A 199 17.17 21.30 9.40
C PRO A 199 16.89 21.04 7.89
N TYR A 200 16.15 19.98 7.57
CA TYR A 200 15.83 19.56 6.20
C TYR A 200 14.42 18.97 6.13
N GLU A 201 13.86 18.90 4.92
CA GLU A 201 12.56 18.29 4.66
C GLU A 201 12.71 16.75 4.66
N THR A 202 11.87 16.06 5.44
CA THR A 202 11.99 14.61 5.64
C THR A 202 11.25 13.78 4.62
N GLY A 203 10.22 14.30 4.02
CA GLY A 203 9.42 13.60 3.01
C GLY A 203 8.39 14.51 2.37
N SER A 204 7.93 14.10 1.21
CA SER A 204 6.93 14.82 0.43
C SER A 204 5.51 14.31 0.70
N ILE A 205 4.51 15.06 0.22
CA ILE A 205 3.11 14.60 0.19
C ILE A 205 2.97 13.61 -0.94
N VAL A 206 2.69 12.34 -0.63
CA VAL A 206 2.48 11.30 -1.63
C VAL A 206 1.02 11.23 -2.03
N TRP A 207 0.77 11.28 -3.32
CA TRP A 207 -0.57 11.17 -3.90
C TRP A 207 -0.52 10.48 -5.26
N GLY A 208 -1.64 10.20 -5.87
CA GLY A 208 -1.64 9.58 -7.19
C GLY A 208 -2.88 8.77 -7.49
N GLY A 209 -2.77 7.94 -8.52
CA GLY A 209 -3.88 7.10 -8.95
C GLY A 209 -3.57 6.27 -10.19
N ASN A 210 -4.62 5.63 -10.71
CA ASN A 210 -4.52 4.92 -11.98
C ASN A 210 -4.54 5.93 -13.14
N GLY A 211 -3.47 5.99 -13.92
CA GLY A 211 -3.24 6.98 -14.96
C GLY A 211 -4.41 7.20 -15.91
N PRO A 212 -4.98 6.13 -16.53
CA PRO A 212 -6.14 6.26 -17.39
C PRO A 212 -7.36 6.93 -16.76
N ARG A 213 -7.62 6.68 -15.47
CA ARG A 213 -8.71 7.32 -14.72
C ARG A 213 -8.38 8.73 -14.29
N SER A 214 -7.13 8.98 -13.96
CA SER A 214 -6.62 10.26 -13.47
C SER A 214 -6.64 11.35 -14.54
N GLN A 215 -6.71 11.00 -15.82
CA GLN A 215 -6.86 11.95 -16.93
C GLN A 215 -8.03 12.92 -16.74
N HIS A 216 -9.13 12.42 -16.19
CA HIS A 216 -10.34 13.19 -15.96
C HIS A 216 -10.43 13.79 -14.55
N SER A 217 -9.34 13.74 -13.79
CA SER A 217 -9.26 14.25 -12.43
C SER A 217 -8.24 15.37 -12.30
N PHE A 218 -6.97 15.06 -12.38
CA PHE A 218 -5.90 16.02 -12.06
C PHE A 218 -4.84 16.23 -13.16
N PHE A 219 -4.98 15.63 -14.34
CA PHE A 219 -4.02 15.84 -15.43
C PHE A 219 -4.00 17.29 -15.93
N GLN A 220 -5.13 18.00 -15.85
CA GLN A 220 -5.16 19.45 -16.13
C GLN A 220 -4.15 20.20 -15.26
N HIS A 221 -4.04 19.84 -13.97
CA HIS A 221 -3.06 20.43 -13.06
C HIS A 221 -1.61 20.10 -13.46
N LEU A 222 -1.36 18.86 -13.92
CA LEU A 222 -0.02 18.48 -14.37
C LEU A 222 0.42 19.22 -15.61
N PHE A 223 -0.50 19.52 -16.53
CA PHE A 223 -0.19 20.23 -17.78
C PHE A 223 -0.11 21.75 -17.62
N GLN A 224 -0.92 22.35 -16.77
CA GLN A 224 -1.08 23.80 -16.71
C GLN A 224 -1.11 24.36 -15.29
N GLY A 225 -0.99 23.55 -14.26
CA GLY A 225 -0.93 24.01 -12.87
C GLY A 225 0.40 24.70 -12.54
N THR A 226 0.42 25.45 -11.45
CA THR A 226 1.61 26.21 -11.00
C THR A 226 2.46 25.46 -9.99
N LYS A 227 2.03 24.27 -9.56
CA LYS A 227 2.76 23.41 -8.64
C LYS A 227 3.32 22.21 -9.37
N GLU A 228 4.57 21.92 -9.09
CA GLU A 228 5.28 20.77 -9.65
C GLU A 228 5.25 19.58 -8.67
N ALA A 229 5.39 18.38 -9.20
CA ALA A 229 5.46 17.17 -8.43
C ALA A 229 6.55 16.24 -9.00
N ASN A 230 7.33 15.64 -8.11
CA ASN A 230 8.17 14.51 -8.48
C ASN A 230 7.27 13.35 -8.92
N THR A 231 7.33 12.94 -10.20
CA THR A 231 6.35 12.02 -10.77
C THR A 231 6.96 10.68 -11.14
N TYR A 232 6.43 9.62 -10.52
CA TYR A 232 6.77 8.23 -10.83
C TYR A 232 5.67 7.59 -11.67
N PHE A 233 6.06 7.05 -12.81
CA PHE A 233 5.19 6.28 -13.69
C PHE A 233 5.47 4.79 -13.54
N ILE A 234 4.43 4.01 -13.24
CA ILE A 234 4.52 2.56 -13.09
C ILE A 234 3.65 1.91 -14.16
N VAL A 235 4.26 1.08 -14.98
CA VAL A 235 3.56 0.47 -16.12
C VAL A 235 4.09 -0.95 -16.38
N SER A 236 3.17 -1.87 -16.65
CA SER A 236 3.51 -3.19 -17.19
C SER A 236 3.77 -3.07 -18.69
N LYS A 237 4.92 -3.60 -19.15
CA LYS A 237 5.27 -3.62 -20.59
C LYS A 237 4.38 -4.62 -21.32
N THR A 238 3.26 -4.14 -21.81
CA THR A 238 2.26 -4.92 -22.58
C THR A 238 1.87 -4.15 -23.81
N ASP A 239 1.39 -4.84 -24.85
CA ASP A 239 0.84 -4.17 -26.05
C ASP A 239 -0.66 -3.92 -25.89
N ASN A 240 -1.05 -3.19 -24.86
CA ASN A 240 -2.42 -2.81 -24.59
C ASN A 240 -2.61 -1.28 -24.64
N LEU A 241 -3.87 -0.84 -24.57
CA LEU A 241 -4.21 0.59 -24.61
C LEU A 241 -3.56 1.37 -23.46
N ASN A 242 -3.48 0.80 -22.25
CA ASN A 242 -2.89 1.48 -21.11
C ASN A 242 -1.40 1.80 -21.32
N PHE A 243 -0.64 0.89 -21.92
CA PHE A 243 0.74 1.13 -22.27
C PHE A 243 0.89 2.20 -23.36
N LYS A 244 -0.01 2.22 -24.34
CA LYS A 244 -0.05 3.28 -25.37
C LYS A 244 -0.40 4.64 -24.77
N GLN A 245 -1.36 4.68 -23.85
CA GLN A 245 -1.72 5.91 -23.11
C GLN A 245 -0.55 6.41 -22.26
N PHE A 246 0.12 5.53 -21.52
CA PHE A 246 1.33 5.87 -20.79
C PHE A 246 2.37 6.54 -21.70
N LYS A 247 2.70 5.94 -22.83
CA LYS A 247 3.69 6.50 -23.78
C LYS A 247 3.28 7.87 -24.32
N GLY A 248 2.01 8.03 -24.68
CA GLY A 248 1.50 9.32 -25.18
C GLY A 248 1.50 10.40 -24.10
N GLN A 249 1.07 10.08 -22.91
CA GLN A 249 1.00 11.04 -21.79
C GLN A 249 2.38 11.48 -21.30
N THR A 250 3.30 10.53 -21.13
CA THR A 250 4.68 10.87 -20.73
C THR A 250 5.38 11.70 -21.82
N ALA A 251 5.22 11.36 -23.10
CA ALA A 251 5.76 12.16 -24.19
C ALA A 251 5.18 13.59 -24.18
N SER A 252 3.87 13.74 -24.01
CA SER A 252 3.21 15.04 -23.96
C SER A 252 3.66 15.89 -22.76
N LEU A 253 3.80 15.29 -21.58
CA LEU A 253 4.31 16.00 -20.39
C LEU A 253 5.78 16.42 -20.55
N MET A 254 6.58 15.66 -21.26
CA MET A 254 8.00 15.98 -21.49
C MET A 254 8.23 17.05 -22.57
N SER A 255 7.42 17.04 -23.62
CA SER A 255 7.62 17.93 -24.77
C SER A 255 6.81 19.23 -24.67
N GLY A 256 5.76 19.27 -23.88
CA GLY A 256 4.81 20.38 -23.88
C GLY A 256 4.08 20.53 -25.21
N ASN A 257 3.53 21.72 -25.48
CA ASN A 257 2.91 22.09 -26.75
C ASN A 257 3.45 23.45 -27.23
N ASP A 258 4.25 23.43 -28.28
CA ASP A 258 4.88 24.64 -28.83
C ASP A 258 3.90 25.58 -29.56
N GLU A 259 2.72 25.09 -29.91
CA GLU A 259 1.67 25.91 -30.57
C GLU A 259 0.84 26.73 -29.58
N GLU A 260 0.94 26.43 -28.29
CA GLU A 260 0.23 27.14 -27.23
C GLU A 260 1.02 28.37 -26.73
N PRO A 261 0.34 29.43 -26.24
CA PRO A 261 1.00 30.55 -25.57
C PRO A 261 1.90 30.07 -24.43
N ASP A 262 3.01 30.78 -24.17
CA ASP A 262 4.02 30.41 -23.17
C ASP A 262 3.47 30.13 -21.76
N LEU A 263 2.35 30.79 -21.40
CA LEU A 263 1.63 30.55 -20.14
C LEU A 263 0.95 29.16 -20.04
N HIS A 264 0.79 28.46 -21.16
CA HIS A 264 0.08 27.22 -21.28
C HIS A 264 1.01 26.04 -21.70
N LYS A 265 2.29 26.34 -21.89
CA LYS A 265 3.31 25.33 -22.20
C LYS A 265 3.80 24.70 -20.93
N LYS A 266 3.57 23.43 -20.79
CA LYS A 266 4.24 22.55 -19.83
C LYS A 266 4.45 21.18 -20.42
#